data_c1fb9efcc590953a197abbc84de91e2c
#
_entry.id   c1fb9efcc590953a197abbc84de91e2c
#
_cell.length_a   1.000
_cell.length_b   1.000
_cell.length_c   1.000
_cell.angle_alpha   90.00
_cell.angle_beta   90.00
_cell.angle_gamma   90.00
#
_symmetry.space_group_name_H-M   'P 1'
#
loop_
_entity.id
_entity.type
_entity.pdbx_description
1 polymer ?
#
loop_
_entity_poly.entity_id
_entity_poly.type
_entity_poly.pdbx_seq_one_letter_code
_entity_poly.pdbx_strand_id
1 'polypeptide(L)'
;MLKKYFPFIILIAAAGLLFYVKSHQRGKAPERKVVHVETDPVRNDTNPAEYPVRSEPFDRHQRIIYSTHAKCRMQCRHIDESEIKEILENGTLNTNKIESDARGKTYPLEGVTHDHQRVRVVFAPKDDGLLVVTCIDLDTDWPCDCK
;
A
#
# COMPACT_ATOMS: atom_id res chain seq x y z
N MET A 1 35.02 1.21 -44.23
CA MET A 1 35.02 1.71 -42.84
C MET A 1 33.80 1.28 -42.01
N LEU A 2 32.83 0.61 -42.56
CA LEU A 2 31.56 0.24 -41.84
C LEU A 2 31.70 -0.97 -40.89
N LYS A 3 32.68 -1.85 -41.09
CA LYS A 3 32.86 -3.08 -40.26
C LYS A 3 33.18 -2.81 -38.78
N LYS A 4 33.70 -1.64 -38.45
CA LYS A 4 34.11 -1.29 -37.07
C LYS A 4 32.92 -0.92 -36.16
N TYR A 5 31.80 -0.51 -36.73
CA TYR A 5 30.60 -0.08 -35.99
C TYR A 5 29.52 -1.16 -35.92
N PHE A 6 29.71 -2.28 -36.61
CA PHE A 6 28.74 -3.38 -36.64
C PHE A 6 28.34 -3.92 -35.25
N PRO A 7 29.27 -4.15 -34.28
CA PRO A 7 28.89 -4.62 -32.95
C PRO A 7 28.11 -3.59 -32.14
N PHE A 8 28.34 -2.28 -32.36
CA PHE A 8 27.59 -1.22 -31.66
C PHE A 8 26.14 -1.11 -32.19
N ILE A 9 25.92 -1.33 -33.47
CA ILE A 9 24.59 -1.32 -34.07
C ILE A 9 23.76 -2.48 -33.54
N ILE A 10 24.34 -3.67 -33.34
CA ILE A 10 23.66 -4.83 -32.75
C ILE A 10 23.27 -4.56 -31.29
N LEU A 11 24.15 -3.93 -30.51
CA LEU A 11 23.88 -3.58 -29.11
C LEU A 11 22.71 -2.57 -28.97
N ILE A 12 22.70 -1.57 -29.84
CA ILE A 12 21.59 -0.57 -29.85
C ILE A 12 20.28 -1.21 -30.27
N ALA A 13 20.29 -2.09 -31.29
CA ALA A 13 19.11 -2.83 -31.72
C ALA A 13 18.58 -3.76 -30.64
N ALA A 14 19.46 -4.47 -29.92
CA ALA A 14 19.08 -5.34 -28.80
C ALA A 14 18.50 -4.55 -27.62
N ALA A 15 19.07 -3.40 -27.26
CA ALA A 15 18.54 -2.51 -26.22
C ALA A 15 17.18 -1.93 -26.59
N GLY A 16 16.99 -1.54 -27.86
CA GLY A 16 15.70 -1.07 -28.39
C GLY A 16 14.62 -2.14 -28.35
N LEU A 17 14.99 -3.39 -28.69
CA LEU A 17 14.06 -4.53 -28.64
C LEU A 17 13.63 -4.85 -27.20
N LEU A 18 14.55 -4.83 -26.24
CA LEU A 18 14.24 -5.03 -24.82
C LEU A 18 13.36 -3.94 -24.27
N PHE A 19 13.58 -2.69 -24.65
CA PHE A 19 12.73 -1.57 -24.26
C PHE A 19 11.32 -1.67 -24.87
N TYR A 20 11.23 -2.08 -26.14
CA TYR A 20 9.95 -2.29 -26.82
C TYR A 20 9.14 -3.41 -26.20
N VAL A 21 9.77 -4.57 -25.87
CA VAL A 21 9.11 -5.70 -25.21
C VAL A 21 8.60 -5.28 -23.81
N LYS A 22 9.44 -4.58 -23.04
CA LYS A 22 9.08 -4.11 -21.70
C LYS A 22 7.97 -3.06 -21.72
N SER A 23 7.95 -2.20 -22.73
CA SER A 23 6.88 -1.19 -22.94
C SER A 23 5.55 -1.85 -23.36
N HIS A 24 5.59 -2.91 -24.14
CA HIS A 24 4.39 -3.61 -24.62
C HIS A 24 3.77 -4.57 -23.59
N GLN A 25 4.53 -5.00 -22.57
CA GLN A 25 4.02 -5.82 -21.46
C GLN A 25 3.33 -4.98 -20.35
N ARG A 26 3.33 -3.66 -20.43
CA ARG A 26 2.67 -2.73 -19.49
C ARG A 26 1.19 -2.46 -19.80
N GLY A 27 0.46 -3.41 -20.34
CA GLY A 27 -0.91 -3.13 -20.76
C GLY A 27 -1.84 -4.32 -20.85
N LYS A 28 -1.89 -5.21 -19.85
CA LYS A 28 -3.05 -6.09 -19.66
C LYS A 28 -3.46 -6.09 -18.20
N ALA A 29 -4.37 -5.17 -17.88
CA ALA A 29 -5.19 -5.30 -16.69
C ALA A 29 -5.99 -6.63 -16.80
N PRO A 30 -6.14 -7.42 -15.72
CA PRO A 30 -6.96 -8.62 -15.77
C PRO A 30 -8.41 -8.24 -16.04
N GLU A 31 -8.94 -8.78 -17.13
CA GLU A 31 -10.32 -8.64 -17.56
C GLU A 31 -11.22 -9.23 -16.46
N ARG A 32 -12.03 -8.36 -15.85
CA ARG A 32 -12.99 -8.73 -14.82
C ARG A 32 -14.11 -9.50 -15.51
N LYS A 33 -14.15 -10.85 -15.35
CA LYS A 33 -15.28 -11.68 -15.78
C LYS A 33 -16.56 -11.12 -15.15
N VAL A 34 -17.43 -10.57 -15.99
CA VAL A 34 -18.79 -10.23 -15.61
C VAL A 34 -19.53 -11.55 -15.51
N VAL A 35 -19.84 -11.97 -14.29
CA VAL A 35 -20.75 -13.08 -14.03
C VAL A 35 -22.16 -12.55 -14.30
N HIS A 36 -22.80 -13.09 -15.34
CA HIS A 36 -24.24 -12.92 -15.54
C HIS A 36 -24.98 -13.56 -14.37
N VAL A 37 -25.56 -12.72 -13.52
CA VAL A 37 -26.53 -13.14 -12.53
C VAL A 37 -27.88 -13.19 -13.20
N GLU A 38 -28.40 -14.39 -13.31
CA GLU A 38 -29.76 -14.73 -13.72
C GLU A 38 -30.75 -14.12 -12.71
N THR A 39 -31.72 -13.38 -13.22
CA THR A 39 -32.72 -12.65 -12.42
C THR A 39 -33.78 -13.61 -11.94
N ASP A 40 -33.80 -13.91 -10.65
CA ASP A 40 -34.95 -14.46 -9.95
C ASP A 40 -35.81 -13.35 -9.30
N PRO A 41 -37.16 -13.53 -9.16
CA PRO A 41 -38.08 -12.43 -8.98
C PRO A 41 -38.09 -11.85 -7.57
N VAL A 42 -38.26 -10.54 -7.56
CA VAL A 42 -38.51 -9.57 -6.47
C VAL A 42 -39.12 -10.20 -5.23
N ARG A 43 -38.34 -10.22 -4.14
CA ARG A 43 -38.85 -10.30 -2.78
C ARG A 43 -38.60 -8.94 -2.11
N ASN A 44 -39.69 -8.20 -1.90
CA ASN A 44 -39.72 -6.98 -1.11
C ASN A 44 -39.42 -7.32 0.34
N ASP A 45 -38.18 -7.11 0.78
CA ASP A 45 -37.86 -6.95 2.19
C ASP A 45 -36.98 -5.69 2.30
N THR A 46 -37.59 -4.64 2.86
CA THR A 46 -36.98 -3.38 3.23
C THR A 46 -35.97 -3.63 4.35
N ASN A 47 -34.74 -3.94 3.98
CA ASN A 47 -33.59 -3.87 4.87
C ASN A 47 -32.56 -2.95 4.20
N PRO A 48 -32.05 -1.89 4.88
CA PRO A 48 -31.01 -1.03 4.30
C PRO A 48 -29.81 -1.89 3.97
N ALA A 49 -29.33 -1.76 2.74
CA ALA A 49 -28.23 -2.53 2.13
C ALA A 49 -27.13 -2.81 3.16
N GLU A 50 -27.05 -4.05 3.58
CA GLU A 50 -25.90 -4.62 4.27
C GLU A 50 -24.77 -4.69 3.23
N TYR A 51 -24.00 -3.60 3.15
CA TYR A 51 -22.69 -3.68 2.50
C TYR A 51 -21.92 -4.77 3.23
N PRO A 52 -21.21 -5.68 2.52
CA PRO A 52 -20.36 -6.63 3.18
C PRO A 52 -19.38 -5.83 4.02
N VAL A 53 -19.62 -5.80 5.32
CA VAL A 53 -18.70 -5.25 6.31
C VAL A 53 -17.44 -6.09 6.14
N ARG A 54 -16.48 -5.59 5.37
CA ARG A 54 -15.12 -6.07 5.46
C ARG A 54 -14.80 -5.96 6.94
N SER A 55 -14.75 -7.07 7.62
CA SER A 55 -14.38 -7.10 9.04
C SER A 55 -12.95 -6.60 9.13
N GLU A 56 -12.81 -5.27 9.19
CA GLU A 56 -11.54 -4.63 9.45
C GLU A 56 -11.05 -5.15 10.81
N PRO A 57 -9.77 -5.50 10.94
CA PRO A 57 -9.25 -6.09 12.16
C PRO A 57 -9.23 -5.12 13.35
N PHE A 58 -9.52 -3.84 13.12
CA PHE A 58 -9.64 -2.76 14.10
C PHE A 58 -10.49 -1.61 13.53
N ASP A 59 -11.01 -0.77 14.43
CA ASP A 59 -11.73 0.44 14.07
C ASP A 59 -10.76 1.56 13.67
N ARG A 60 -10.86 2.05 12.43
CA ARG A 60 -10.02 3.13 11.89
C ARG A 60 -10.37 4.51 12.44
N HIS A 61 -11.52 4.66 13.15
CA HIS A 61 -11.95 5.93 13.74
C HIS A 61 -11.45 6.13 15.17
N GLN A 62 -10.68 5.18 15.71
CA GLN A 62 -10.10 5.30 17.04
C GLN A 62 -9.06 6.43 17.09
N ARG A 63 -8.87 6.95 18.31
CA ARG A 63 -7.83 7.94 18.59
C ARG A 63 -6.45 7.39 18.22
N ILE A 64 -5.67 8.16 17.48
CA ILE A 64 -4.29 7.79 17.12
C ILE A 64 -3.34 8.15 18.26
N ILE A 65 -2.47 7.23 18.63
CA ILE A 65 -1.41 7.38 19.63
C ILE A 65 -0.09 7.10 18.93
N TYR A 66 0.95 7.86 19.24
CA TYR A 66 2.26 7.72 18.60
C TYR A 66 3.29 7.21 19.59
N SER A 67 3.98 6.11 19.26
CA SER A 67 5.17 5.69 20.00
C SER A 67 6.33 6.69 19.81
N THR A 68 7.29 6.72 20.76
CA THR A 68 8.51 7.52 20.61
C THR A 68 9.28 7.15 19.33
N HIS A 69 9.35 5.86 19.05
CA HIS A 69 9.99 5.35 17.84
C HIS A 69 9.26 5.82 16.56
N ALA A 70 7.92 5.79 16.55
CA ALA A 70 7.14 6.29 15.42
C ALA A 70 7.41 7.78 15.17
N LYS A 71 7.39 8.62 16.20
CA LYS A 71 7.69 10.06 16.08
C LYS A 71 9.06 10.33 15.49
N CYS A 72 10.08 9.59 15.94
CA CYS A 72 11.42 9.69 15.39
C CYS A 72 11.45 9.30 13.89
N ARG A 73 10.80 8.20 13.51
CA ARG A 73 10.72 7.73 12.13
C ARG A 73 9.94 8.68 11.24
N MET A 74 8.84 9.23 11.72
CA MET A 74 8.05 10.26 11.03
C MET A 74 8.92 11.48 10.72
N GLN A 75 9.59 12.03 11.72
CA GLN A 75 10.47 13.20 11.55
C GLN A 75 11.61 12.92 10.56
N CYS A 76 12.28 11.77 10.68
CA CYS A 76 13.39 11.39 9.83
C CYS A 76 12.98 11.17 8.36
N ARG A 77 11.77 10.67 8.11
CA ARG A 77 11.25 10.32 6.80
C ARG A 77 10.34 11.38 6.19
N HIS A 78 10.21 12.53 6.87
CA HIS A 78 9.33 13.63 6.47
C HIS A 78 7.86 13.23 6.33
N ILE A 79 7.39 12.30 7.17
CA ILE A 79 6.00 11.85 7.22
C ILE A 79 5.33 12.57 8.39
N ASP A 80 4.26 13.30 8.12
CA ASP A 80 3.54 14.03 9.14
C ASP A 80 2.28 13.30 9.67
N GLU A 81 1.58 13.90 10.64
CA GLU A 81 0.39 13.29 11.24
C GLU A 81 -0.81 13.26 10.29
N SER A 82 -0.88 14.18 9.32
CA SER A 82 -1.95 14.19 8.32
C SER A 82 -1.80 13.02 7.34
N GLU A 83 -0.58 12.70 6.96
CA GLU A 83 -0.26 11.55 6.13
C GLU A 83 -0.49 10.21 6.83
N ILE A 84 -0.14 10.12 8.13
CA ILE A 84 -0.49 8.95 8.95
C ILE A 84 -2.00 8.72 8.96
N LYS A 85 -2.78 9.80 9.13
CA LYS A 85 -4.24 9.74 9.12
C LYS A 85 -4.77 9.36 7.73
N GLU A 86 -4.21 9.92 6.67
CA GLU A 86 -4.57 9.58 5.29
C GLU A 86 -4.34 8.09 4.99
N ILE A 87 -3.21 7.53 5.42
CA ILE A 87 -2.94 6.08 5.30
C ILE A 87 -3.89 5.26 6.18
N LEU A 88 -4.25 5.73 7.37
CA LEU A 88 -5.24 5.06 8.21
C LEU A 88 -6.59 4.98 7.52
N GLU A 89 -7.06 6.07 6.91
CA GLU A 89 -8.37 6.17 6.27
C GLU A 89 -8.42 5.42 4.93
N ASN A 90 -7.42 5.61 4.07
CA ASN A 90 -7.43 5.18 2.68
C ASN A 90 -6.49 4.02 2.37
N GLY A 91 -5.56 3.70 3.25
CA GLY A 91 -4.55 2.67 3.03
C GLY A 91 -5.12 1.25 2.97
N THR A 92 -4.43 0.40 2.22
CA THR A 92 -4.75 -1.02 2.07
C THR A 92 -3.97 -1.85 3.07
N LEU A 93 -4.64 -2.78 3.77
CA LEU A 93 -4.01 -3.70 4.70
C LEU A 93 -3.11 -4.69 3.95
N ASN A 94 -1.82 -4.71 4.29
CA ASN A 94 -0.89 -5.72 3.80
C ASN A 94 -0.93 -6.95 4.73
N THR A 95 -1.78 -7.92 4.42
CA THR A 95 -1.99 -9.12 5.23
C THR A 95 -0.74 -9.97 5.38
N ASN A 96 0.19 -9.92 4.42
CA ASN A 96 1.44 -10.69 4.45
C ASN A 96 2.47 -10.13 5.46
N LYS A 97 2.21 -8.95 5.98
CA LYS A 97 3.07 -8.25 6.94
C LYS A 97 2.43 -8.06 8.32
N ILE A 98 1.30 -8.72 8.56
CA ILE A 98 0.71 -8.78 9.90
C ILE A 98 1.65 -9.59 10.79
N GLU A 99 2.05 -9.01 11.91
CA GLU A 99 2.89 -9.65 12.91
C GLU A 99 2.11 -9.81 14.22
N SER A 100 2.45 -10.85 14.98
CA SER A 100 1.86 -11.11 16.29
C SER A 100 2.95 -11.51 17.25
N ASP A 101 3.10 -10.75 18.34
CA ASP A 101 4.05 -11.03 19.43
C ASP A 101 3.35 -10.98 20.79
N ALA A 102 4.12 -11.07 21.87
CA ALA A 102 3.60 -11.00 23.24
C ALA A 102 2.91 -9.65 23.59
N ARG A 103 3.15 -8.58 22.80
CA ARG A 103 2.56 -7.26 22.97
C ARG A 103 1.27 -7.09 22.17
N GLY A 104 0.92 -8.06 21.32
CA GLY A 104 -0.27 -8.07 20.49
C GLY A 104 0.01 -8.15 18.98
N LYS A 105 -1.05 -7.93 18.21
CA LYS A 105 -0.95 -7.92 16.74
C LYS A 105 -0.68 -6.53 16.22
N THR A 106 0.08 -6.47 15.12
CA THR A 106 0.32 -5.25 14.37
C THR A 106 -0.24 -5.38 12.95
N TYR A 107 -0.77 -4.28 12.44
CA TYR A 107 -1.46 -4.22 11.16
C TYR A 107 -0.83 -3.14 10.28
N PRO A 108 -0.06 -3.54 9.24
CA PRO A 108 0.54 -2.59 8.31
C PRO A 108 -0.47 -2.18 7.25
N LEU A 109 -0.73 -0.87 7.16
CA LEU A 109 -1.47 -0.25 6.06
C LEU A 109 -0.48 0.41 5.09
N GLU A 110 -0.73 0.27 3.81
CA GLU A 110 0.09 0.84 2.74
C GLU A 110 -0.76 1.74 1.84
N GLY A 111 -0.20 2.86 1.44
CA GLY A 111 -0.85 3.80 0.54
C GLY A 111 0.13 4.82 -0.02
N VAL A 112 -0.41 5.75 -0.80
CA VAL A 112 0.30 6.91 -1.33
C VAL A 112 -0.28 8.14 -0.66
N THR A 113 0.58 8.97 -0.08
CA THR A 113 0.19 10.22 0.58
C THR A 113 -0.05 11.34 -0.43
N HIS A 114 -0.63 12.45 0.01
CA HIS A 114 -0.94 13.58 -0.86
C HIS A 114 0.29 14.23 -1.50
N ASP A 115 1.48 14.08 -0.89
CA ASP A 115 2.77 14.50 -1.45
C ASP A 115 3.44 13.43 -2.34
N HIS A 116 2.70 12.34 -2.67
CA HIS A 116 3.11 11.23 -3.52
C HIS A 116 4.15 10.29 -2.93
N GLN A 117 4.38 10.32 -1.63
CA GLN A 117 5.23 9.35 -0.95
C GLN A 117 4.49 8.02 -0.75
N ARG A 118 5.11 6.88 -1.08
CA ARG A 118 4.55 5.55 -0.80
C ARG A 118 4.93 5.13 0.60
N VAL A 119 3.93 5.04 1.47
CA VAL A 119 4.15 4.83 2.90
C VAL A 119 3.49 3.55 3.39
N ARG A 120 4.18 2.84 4.28
CA ARG A 120 3.61 1.81 5.14
C ARG A 120 3.59 2.32 6.56
N VAL A 121 2.41 2.34 7.18
CA VAL A 121 2.24 2.66 8.59
C VAL A 121 1.82 1.40 9.33
N VAL A 122 2.50 1.09 10.43
CA VAL A 122 2.22 -0.10 11.26
C VAL A 122 1.43 0.32 12.48
N PHE A 123 0.21 -0.17 12.57
CA PHE A 123 -0.73 0.10 13.65
C PHE A 123 -0.85 -1.08 14.62
N ALA A 124 -1.01 -0.81 15.90
CA ALA A 124 -1.32 -1.78 16.94
C ALA A 124 -2.54 -1.31 17.75
N PRO A 125 -3.68 -2.02 17.71
CA PRO A 125 -4.81 -1.72 18.58
C PRO A 125 -4.42 -1.81 20.06
N LYS A 126 -4.87 -0.82 20.85
CA LYS A 126 -4.72 -0.73 22.30
C LYS A 126 -6.06 -0.36 22.92
N ASP A 127 -6.20 -0.54 24.22
CA ASP A 127 -7.46 -0.24 24.93
C ASP A 127 -7.86 1.24 24.85
N ASP A 128 -6.87 2.13 24.71
CA ASP A 128 -7.03 3.59 24.69
C ASP A 128 -6.92 4.20 23.27
N GLY A 129 -6.80 3.36 22.21
CA GLY A 129 -6.76 3.82 20.84
C GLY A 129 -5.86 3.00 19.92
N LEU A 130 -5.48 3.56 18.81
CA LEU A 130 -4.66 2.91 17.78
C LEU A 130 -3.23 3.44 17.84
N LEU A 131 -2.30 2.63 18.31
CA LEU A 131 -0.89 2.99 18.41
C LEU A 131 -0.20 2.90 17.06
N VAL A 132 0.41 3.99 16.60
CA VAL A 132 1.39 3.98 15.51
C VAL A 132 2.71 3.47 16.06
N VAL A 133 3.11 2.29 15.61
CA VAL A 133 4.35 1.63 16.03
C VAL A 133 5.53 2.19 15.26
N THR A 134 5.38 2.31 13.95
CA THR A 134 6.39 2.86 13.03
C THR A 134 5.74 3.25 11.70
N CYS A 135 6.43 4.08 10.90
CA CYS A 135 6.13 4.35 9.50
C CYS A 135 7.38 4.12 8.65
N ILE A 136 7.18 3.71 7.40
CA ILE A 136 8.24 3.29 6.48
C ILE A 136 7.95 3.93 5.13
N ASP A 137 8.92 4.64 4.57
CA ASP A 137 8.93 5.02 3.16
C ASP A 137 9.29 3.80 2.34
N LEU A 138 8.47 3.44 1.37
CA LEU A 138 8.64 2.22 0.57
C LEU A 138 9.57 2.41 -0.64
N ASP A 139 9.87 3.65 -0.98
CA ASP A 139 10.66 4.01 -2.16
C ASP A 139 12.05 4.55 -1.80
N THR A 140 12.23 5.03 -0.55
CA THR A 140 13.48 5.65 -0.11
C THR A 140 14.00 5.00 1.18
N ASP A 141 15.27 4.62 1.16
CA ASP A 141 15.97 4.15 2.37
C ASP A 141 16.59 5.35 3.12
N TRP A 142 16.00 5.64 4.29
CA TRP A 142 16.38 6.77 5.12
C TRP A 142 17.35 6.31 6.22
N PRO A 143 18.53 6.91 6.36
CA PRO A 143 19.49 6.57 7.42
C PRO A 143 19.05 7.16 8.78
N CYS A 144 17.95 6.63 9.34
CA CYS A 144 17.38 7.10 10.60
C CYS A 144 18.04 6.43 11.81
N ASP A 145 18.61 7.20 12.71
CA ASP A 145 19.10 6.71 14.02
C ASP A 145 17.99 6.81 15.09
N CYS A 146 16.95 6.00 14.93
CA CYS A 146 15.81 5.92 15.85
C CYS A 146 15.95 4.67 16.73
N LYS A 147 16.30 4.85 17.98
CA LYS A 147 16.43 3.79 18.99
C LYS A 147 15.12 3.58 19.76
#